data_d5768e34da8a1f0a093b2ec1fc74ccb8
#
_entry.id   d5768e34da8a1f0a093b2ec1fc74ccb8
#
_cell.length_a   1.000
_cell.length_b   1.000
_cell.length_c   1.000
_cell.angle_alpha   90.00
_cell.angle_beta   90.00
_cell.angle_gamma   90.00
#
_symmetry.space_group_name_H-M   'P 1'
#
loop_
_entity.id
_entity.type
_entity.pdbx_description
1 polymer ?
#
loop_
_entity_poly.entity_id
_entity_poly.type
_entity_poly.pdbx_seq_one_letter_code
_entity_poly.pdbx_strand_id
1 'polypeptide(L)'
;MPKDPIRVLVTGAAGQLAYSLIPIIAKGHVFGDDQPVILHLLELPRMMSVLNGVVMELVDGAYPLLQEVIATDEEKTAFTGIDVAFLVGSMPRKPGMDRRDLLTANAKIYQSNGHALDQYAKKSVKIALKLKVSSSDVRNVIIWGNHSSTQLPDVSHAFVNVGGRNVRVADAINDDGYIQGEFLSIVQKRGGAVIAARKLSSAMSAAKAAADHMHDWWHGTPEGHWVSMAVLSDGSYGSPADVMFSYPVYIDSQRQWRIVDGLSMSDFVRQKIQATGKELVEERNEALAFCKE
;
A
#
# COMPACT_ATOMS: atom_id res chain seq x y z
N MET A 1 11.03 -27.90 13.79
CA MET A 1 9.97 -27.66 14.78
C MET A 1 8.94 -26.75 14.13
N PRO A 2 7.64 -26.91 14.38
CA PRO A 2 6.66 -25.96 13.88
C PRO A 2 6.99 -24.56 14.40
N LYS A 3 6.81 -23.54 13.54
CA LYS A 3 7.01 -22.14 13.94
C LYS A 3 5.88 -21.70 14.86
N ASP A 4 6.18 -20.80 15.80
CA ASP A 4 5.14 -20.12 16.57
C ASP A 4 4.25 -19.29 15.66
N PRO A 5 2.93 -19.23 15.89
CA PRO A 5 2.02 -18.48 15.05
C PRO A 5 2.24 -16.96 15.20
N ILE A 6 2.17 -16.24 14.08
CA ILE A 6 2.15 -14.77 14.05
C ILE A 6 0.72 -14.29 14.28
N ARG A 7 0.52 -13.34 15.20
CA ARG A 7 -0.76 -12.68 15.46
C ARG A 7 -0.93 -11.47 14.57
N VAL A 8 -1.90 -11.54 13.68
CA VAL A 8 -2.12 -10.52 12.63
C VAL A 8 -3.47 -9.84 12.84
N LEU A 9 -3.42 -8.54 13.12
CA LEU A 9 -4.63 -7.71 13.20
C LEU A 9 -5.02 -7.21 11.81
N VAL A 10 -6.33 -7.27 11.52
CA VAL A 10 -6.94 -6.58 10.38
C VAL A 10 -8.12 -5.75 10.90
N THR A 11 -8.08 -4.42 10.73
CA THR A 11 -9.21 -3.54 11.09
C THR A 11 -10.14 -3.35 9.90
N GLY A 12 -11.43 -3.07 10.16
CA GLY A 12 -12.44 -3.00 9.10
C GLY A 12 -12.60 -4.34 8.37
N ALA A 13 -12.54 -5.43 9.13
CA ALA A 13 -12.38 -6.78 8.63
C ALA A 13 -13.57 -7.30 7.80
N ALA A 14 -14.76 -6.70 7.94
CA ALA A 14 -15.93 -6.96 7.10
C ALA A 14 -15.94 -6.14 5.80
N GLY A 15 -14.96 -5.23 5.60
CA GLY A 15 -14.86 -4.40 4.40
C GLY A 15 -14.33 -5.15 3.20
N GLN A 16 -14.62 -4.66 1.98
CA GLN A 16 -14.24 -5.34 0.74
C GLN A 16 -12.72 -5.53 0.56
N LEU A 17 -11.92 -4.55 1.03
CA LEU A 17 -10.46 -4.66 0.97
C LEU A 17 -9.98 -5.77 1.89
N ALA A 18 -10.42 -5.76 3.15
CA ALA A 18 -10.08 -6.79 4.13
C ALA A 18 -10.54 -8.19 3.67
N TYR A 19 -11.76 -8.31 3.16
CA TYR A 19 -12.29 -9.56 2.59
C TYR A 19 -11.41 -10.13 1.48
N SER A 20 -10.78 -9.27 0.67
CA SER A 20 -9.83 -9.70 -0.37
C SER A 20 -8.43 -10.00 0.18
N LEU A 21 -8.02 -9.32 1.28
CA LEU A 21 -6.69 -9.42 1.89
C LEU A 21 -6.54 -10.65 2.80
N ILE A 22 -7.54 -10.90 3.64
CA ILE A 22 -7.51 -11.96 4.67
C ILE A 22 -7.15 -13.34 4.08
N PRO A 23 -7.76 -13.79 2.95
CA PRO A 23 -7.38 -15.06 2.33
C PRO A 23 -5.93 -15.10 1.84
N ILE A 24 -5.36 -13.98 1.41
CA ILE A 24 -3.96 -13.88 0.97
C ILE A 24 -3.02 -14.10 2.15
N ILE A 25 -3.36 -13.52 3.31
CA ILE A 25 -2.63 -13.73 4.56
C ILE A 25 -2.72 -15.18 5.00
N ALA A 26 -3.95 -15.73 5.06
CA ALA A 26 -4.22 -17.10 5.53
C ALA A 26 -3.55 -18.19 4.65
N LYS A 27 -3.29 -17.89 3.36
CA LYS A 27 -2.57 -18.77 2.42
C LYS A 27 -1.05 -18.73 2.56
N GLY A 28 -0.50 -17.87 3.41
CA GLY A 28 0.95 -17.76 3.61
C GLY A 28 1.66 -16.83 2.61
N HIS A 29 0.95 -16.15 1.70
CA HIS A 29 1.60 -15.29 0.70
C HIS A 29 2.27 -14.05 1.29
N VAL A 30 1.99 -13.72 2.56
CA VAL A 30 2.59 -12.57 3.26
C VAL A 30 3.79 -12.99 4.09
N PHE A 31 3.64 -14.01 4.93
CA PHE A 31 4.64 -14.38 5.95
C PHE A 31 5.44 -15.63 5.62
N GLY A 32 5.12 -16.30 4.52
CA GLY A 32 5.71 -17.57 4.10
C GLY A 32 4.70 -18.71 4.15
N ASP A 33 4.93 -19.72 3.32
CA ASP A 33 4.06 -20.88 3.11
C ASP A 33 4.14 -21.93 4.22
N ASP A 34 5.05 -21.71 5.17
CA ASP A 34 5.23 -22.54 6.38
C ASP A 34 5.00 -21.79 7.70
N GLN A 35 4.49 -20.52 7.64
CA GLN A 35 4.29 -19.67 8.81
C GLN A 35 2.82 -19.70 9.25
N PRO A 36 2.49 -20.32 10.41
CA PRO A 36 1.15 -20.27 10.97
C PRO A 36 0.74 -18.85 11.38
N VAL A 37 -0.56 -18.56 11.29
CA VAL A 37 -1.12 -17.25 11.67
C VAL A 37 -2.35 -17.41 12.56
N ILE A 38 -2.53 -16.44 13.46
CA ILE A 38 -3.75 -16.18 14.20
C ILE A 38 -4.28 -14.83 13.75
N LEU A 39 -5.52 -14.78 13.27
CA LEU A 39 -6.13 -13.55 12.78
C LEU A 39 -6.95 -12.90 13.90
N HIS A 40 -6.62 -11.64 14.19
CA HIS A 40 -7.45 -10.74 14.99
C HIS A 40 -8.22 -9.83 14.02
N LEU A 41 -9.54 -9.99 13.99
CA LEU A 41 -10.41 -9.26 13.05
C LEU A 41 -11.26 -8.25 13.83
N LEU A 42 -10.94 -6.96 13.66
CA LEU A 42 -11.65 -5.88 14.34
C LEU A 42 -12.66 -5.22 13.42
N GLU A 43 -13.88 -5.04 13.92
CA GLU A 43 -14.94 -4.35 13.19
C GLU A 43 -15.83 -3.55 14.13
N LEU A 44 -16.66 -2.67 13.58
CA LEU A 44 -17.65 -1.92 14.36
C LEU A 44 -18.76 -2.83 14.87
N PRO A 45 -19.38 -2.56 16.05
CA PRO A 45 -20.44 -3.41 16.63
C PRO A 45 -21.57 -3.73 15.64
N ARG A 46 -21.98 -2.74 14.85
CA ARG A 46 -23.05 -2.89 13.85
C ARG A 46 -22.68 -3.81 12.66
N MET A 47 -21.41 -4.11 12.47
CA MET A 47 -20.90 -4.93 11.37
C MET A 47 -20.50 -6.35 11.80
N MET A 48 -20.65 -6.68 13.09
CA MET A 48 -20.25 -7.98 13.62
C MET A 48 -20.98 -9.16 12.98
N SER A 49 -22.26 -8.98 12.58
CA SER A 49 -22.98 -10.03 11.85
C SER A 49 -22.37 -10.32 10.49
N VAL A 50 -21.86 -9.29 9.78
CA VAL A 50 -21.17 -9.45 8.50
C VAL A 50 -19.79 -10.06 8.71
N LEU A 51 -19.07 -9.64 9.77
CA LEU A 51 -17.78 -10.20 10.13
C LEU A 51 -17.90 -11.71 10.46
N ASN A 52 -18.96 -12.12 11.17
CA ASN A 52 -19.20 -13.54 11.44
C ASN A 52 -19.38 -14.34 10.13
N GLY A 53 -19.98 -13.77 9.09
CA GLY A 53 -20.02 -14.38 7.76
C GLY A 53 -18.63 -14.58 7.16
N VAL A 54 -17.75 -13.60 7.29
CA VAL A 54 -16.34 -13.72 6.85
C VAL A 54 -15.62 -14.85 7.62
N VAL A 55 -15.86 -14.96 8.93
CA VAL A 55 -15.28 -16.03 9.75
C VAL A 55 -15.76 -17.42 9.28
N MET A 56 -17.05 -17.56 8.94
CA MET A 56 -17.58 -18.82 8.39
C MET A 56 -16.87 -19.21 7.11
N GLU A 57 -16.67 -18.27 6.17
CA GLU A 57 -15.93 -18.53 4.92
C GLU A 57 -14.45 -18.88 5.16
N LEU A 58 -13.82 -18.29 6.18
CA LEU A 58 -12.45 -18.64 6.56
C LEU A 58 -12.35 -20.07 7.09
N VAL A 59 -13.35 -20.50 7.86
CA VAL A 59 -13.46 -21.90 8.36
C VAL A 59 -13.69 -22.85 7.18
N ASP A 60 -14.64 -22.53 6.30
CA ASP A 60 -14.97 -23.34 5.11
C ASP A 60 -13.80 -23.40 4.12
N GLY A 61 -12.98 -22.35 4.06
CA GLY A 61 -11.78 -22.27 3.23
C GLY A 61 -10.65 -23.19 3.69
N ALA A 62 -10.70 -23.71 4.93
CA ALA A 62 -9.78 -24.69 5.52
C ALA A 62 -8.30 -24.37 5.26
N TYR A 63 -7.91 -23.11 5.48
CA TYR A 63 -6.55 -22.64 5.26
C TYR A 63 -5.55 -23.32 6.20
N PRO A 64 -4.56 -24.07 5.70
CA PRO A 64 -3.71 -24.92 6.55
C PRO A 64 -2.82 -24.13 7.52
N LEU A 65 -2.54 -22.85 7.25
CA LEU A 65 -1.72 -21.99 8.10
C LEU A 65 -2.56 -21.17 9.10
N LEU A 66 -3.88 -21.12 8.93
CA LEU A 66 -4.77 -20.39 9.82
C LEU A 66 -5.09 -21.24 11.04
N GLN A 67 -4.55 -20.89 12.21
CA GLN A 67 -4.77 -21.63 13.45
C GLN A 67 -5.99 -21.17 14.22
N GLU A 68 -6.23 -19.86 14.25
CA GLU A 68 -7.32 -19.26 15.03
C GLU A 68 -7.82 -17.97 14.39
N VAL A 69 -9.10 -17.66 14.57
CA VAL A 69 -9.72 -16.38 14.20
C VAL A 69 -10.39 -15.78 15.42
N ILE A 70 -9.98 -14.59 15.83
CA ILE A 70 -10.54 -13.81 16.93
C ILE A 70 -11.28 -12.62 16.31
N ALA A 71 -12.61 -12.75 16.16
CA ALA A 71 -13.47 -11.68 15.67
C ALA A 71 -14.02 -10.86 16.85
N THR A 72 -13.85 -9.55 16.82
CA THR A 72 -14.22 -8.67 17.93
C THR A 72 -14.55 -7.26 17.48
N ASP A 73 -15.35 -6.55 18.28
CA ASP A 73 -15.57 -5.11 18.19
C ASP A 73 -14.85 -4.32 19.29
N GLU A 74 -14.08 -5.02 20.14
CA GLU A 74 -13.29 -4.42 21.21
C GLU A 74 -11.84 -4.21 20.79
N GLU A 75 -11.37 -2.95 20.73
CA GLU A 75 -9.97 -2.62 20.39
C GLU A 75 -8.98 -3.33 21.32
N LYS A 76 -9.24 -3.37 22.63
CA LYS A 76 -8.36 -4.04 23.58
C LYS A 76 -8.11 -5.51 23.21
N THR A 77 -9.16 -6.25 22.89
CA THR A 77 -9.09 -7.66 22.47
C THR A 77 -8.35 -7.79 21.14
N ALA A 78 -8.65 -6.91 20.19
CA ALA A 78 -8.05 -6.91 18.85
C ALA A 78 -6.54 -6.65 18.86
N PHE A 79 -6.08 -5.66 19.64
CA PHE A 79 -4.68 -5.22 19.65
C PHE A 79 -3.79 -6.00 20.65
N THR A 80 -4.37 -6.79 21.55
CA THR A 80 -3.58 -7.52 22.54
C THR A 80 -2.73 -8.61 21.91
N GLY A 81 -1.40 -8.49 22.09
CA GLY A 81 -0.43 -9.54 21.70
C GLY A 81 -0.24 -9.69 20.20
N ILE A 82 -0.61 -8.71 19.37
CA ILE A 82 -0.39 -8.74 17.93
C ILE A 82 1.08 -8.49 17.56
N ASP A 83 1.53 -9.15 16.50
CA ASP A 83 2.87 -8.96 15.92
C ASP A 83 2.82 -8.01 14.71
N VAL A 84 1.71 -8.01 13.98
CA VAL A 84 1.51 -7.24 12.75
C VAL A 84 0.08 -6.71 12.68
N ALA A 85 -0.09 -5.50 12.12
CA ALA A 85 -1.39 -4.89 11.91
C ALA A 85 -1.58 -4.37 10.47
N PHE A 86 -2.75 -4.70 9.89
CA PHE A 86 -3.26 -4.08 8.68
C PHE A 86 -4.42 -3.15 9.07
N LEU A 87 -4.16 -1.84 9.11
CA LEU A 87 -5.14 -0.83 9.48
C LEU A 87 -5.90 -0.36 8.24
N VAL A 88 -6.83 -1.18 7.76
CA VAL A 88 -7.57 -0.94 6.52
C VAL A 88 -9.01 -0.48 6.74
N GLY A 89 -9.44 -0.38 7.99
CA GLY A 89 -10.73 0.17 8.38
C GLY A 89 -10.79 1.68 8.16
N SER A 90 -11.73 2.15 7.37
CA SER A 90 -11.95 3.57 7.12
C SER A 90 -13.41 3.87 6.78
N MET A 91 -13.85 5.12 6.97
CA MET A 91 -15.13 5.55 6.46
C MET A 91 -15.10 5.66 4.94
N PRO A 92 -15.99 4.96 4.21
CA PRO A 92 -16.06 5.08 2.77
C PRO A 92 -16.54 6.48 2.36
N ARG A 93 -15.99 6.99 1.24
CA ARG A 93 -16.46 8.24 0.64
C ARG A 93 -17.92 8.11 0.21
N LYS A 94 -18.79 8.96 0.72
CA LYS A 94 -20.18 9.04 0.32
C LYS A 94 -20.36 10.01 -0.85
N PRO A 95 -21.41 9.85 -1.70
CA PRO A 95 -21.75 10.84 -2.70
C PRO A 95 -21.92 12.23 -2.06
N GLY A 96 -21.28 13.25 -2.65
CA GLY A 96 -21.32 14.62 -2.14
C GLY A 96 -20.25 14.98 -1.11
N MET A 97 -19.52 14.01 -0.55
CA MET A 97 -18.37 14.29 0.34
C MET A 97 -17.19 14.80 -0.48
N ASP A 98 -16.63 15.91 -0.08
CA ASP A 98 -15.33 16.36 -0.59
C ASP A 98 -14.15 15.65 0.11
N ARG A 99 -12.92 15.99 -0.28
CA ARG A 99 -11.72 15.39 0.31
C ARG A 99 -11.53 15.79 1.77
N ARG A 100 -11.92 17.01 2.12
CA ARG A 100 -11.81 17.55 3.47
C ARG A 100 -12.78 16.86 4.43
N ASP A 101 -14.03 16.65 4.01
CA ASP A 101 -15.03 15.91 4.79
C ASP A 101 -14.55 14.49 5.09
N LEU A 102 -13.96 13.83 4.06
CA LEU A 102 -13.42 12.48 4.19
C LEU A 102 -12.20 12.45 5.13
N LEU A 103 -11.32 13.44 5.01
CA LEU A 103 -10.13 13.58 5.86
C LEU A 103 -10.55 13.77 7.33
N THR A 104 -11.51 14.67 7.60
CA THR A 104 -12.04 14.92 8.96
C THR A 104 -12.65 13.66 9.57
N ALA A 105 -13.48 12.95 8.80
CA ALA A 105 -14.13 11.73 9.27
C ALA A 105 -13.12 10.61 9.57
N ASN A 106 -12.07 10.50 8.77
CA ASN A 106 -11.06 9.46 8.92
C ASN A 106 -9.93 9.85 9.90
N ALA A 107 -9.64 11.15 10.10
CA ALA A 107 -8.61 11.59 11.04
C ALA A 107 -8.83 11.03 12.45
N LYS A 108 -10.07 11.02 12.92
CA LYS A 108 -10.45 10.44 14.23
C LYS A 108 -10.24 8.91 14.26
N ILE A 109 -10.54 8.21 13.15
CA ILE A 109 -10.33 6.76 13.02
C ILE A 109 -8.83 6.47 13.01
N TYR A 110 -8.03 7.24 12.26
CA TYR A 110 -6.59 7.04 12.16
C TYR A 110 -5.83 7.54 13.39
N GLN A 111 -6.36 8.54 14.09
CA GLN A 111 -5.82 8.97 15.39
C GLN A 111 -5.92 7.84 16.43
N SER A 112 -7.01 7.06 16.42
CA SER A 112 -7.16 5.90 17.31
C SER A 112 -6.34 4.68 16.84
N ASN A 113 -6.17 4.50 15.53
CA ASN A 113 -5.54 3.31 14.97
C ASN A 113 -4.04 3.48 14.65
N GLY A 114 -3.46 4.65 14.84
CA GLY A 114 -2.06 4.96 14.55
C GLY A 114 -1.66 4.73 13.10
N HIS A 115 -1.20 5.75 12.46
CA HIS A 115 -0.67 5.85 11.09
C HIS A 115 -0.82 4.60 10.21
N ALA A 116 -1.86 4.62 9.41
CA ALA A 116 -2.25 3.56 8.51
C ALA A 116 -1.26 3.38 7.36
N LEU A 117 -1.02 2.14 7.07
CA LEU A 117 -0.38 1.63 5.88
C LEU A 117 -0.86 2.30 4.60
N ASP A 118 -0.01 3.10 4.00
CA ASP A 118 -0.29 3.64 2.68
C ASP A 118 0.20 2.68 1.59
N GLN A 119 -0.64 2.45 0.72
CA GLN A 119 -0.93 1.53 -0.34
C GLN A 119 -0.01 1.61 -1.54
N TYR A 120 0.51 0.49 -2.00
CA TYR A 120 1.10 0.49 -3.34
C TYR A 120 0.74 -0.75 -4.14
N ALA A 121 -0.25 -0.62 -5.03
CA ALA A 121 -0.34 -1.54 -6.16
C ALA A 121 0.93 -1.40 -7.00
N LYS A 122 1.61 -2.51 -7.32
CA LYS A 122 2.82 -2.51 -8.15
C LYS A 122 2.53 -1.85 -9.50
N LYS A 123 3.05 -0.65 -9.71
CA LYS A 123 2.84 0.16 -10.93
C LYS A 123 3.60 -0.38 -12.15
N SER A 124 4.46 -1.39 -11.95
CA SER A 124 5.16 -2.16 -12.98
C SER A 124 4.25 -2.82 -14.01
N VAL A 125 2.99 -3.13 -13.67
CA VAL A 125 2.03 -3.80 -14.59
C VAL A 125 1.82 -3.02 -15.89
N LYS A 126 1.75 -1.69 -15.84
CA LYS A 126 1.54 -0.87 -17.05
C LYS A 126 2.75 -0.81 -17.96
N ILE A 127 3.94 -0.78 -17.38
CA ILE A 127 5.20 -0.88 -18.11
C ILE A 127 5.31 -2.25 -18.79
N ALA A 128 4.98 -3.31 -18.05
CA ALA A 128 4.96 -4.67 -18.58
C ALA A 128 4.02 -4.83 -19.78
N LEU A 129 2.81 -4.26 -19.72
CA LEU A 129 1.84 -4.27 -20.84
C LEU A 129 2.36 -3.50 -22.06
N LYS A 130 3.00 -2.35 -21.89
CA LYS A 130 3.58 -1.56 -22.99
C LYS A 130 4.71 -2.32 -23.68
N LEU A 131 5.56 -2.99 -22.91
CA LEU A 131 6.71 -3.74 -23.41
C LEU A 131 6.39 -5.21 -23.78
N LYS A 132 5.16 -5.68 -23.53
CA LYS A 132 4.69 -7.06 -23.76
C LYS A 132 5.54 -8.11 -23.02
N VAL A 133 5.90 -7.81 -21.77
CA VAL A 133 6.63 -8.68 -20.84
C VAL A 133 5.81 -9.00 -19.61
N SER A 134 6.24 -9.91 -18.75
CA SER A 134 5.62 -10.15 -17.45
C SER A 134 5.83 -8.96 -16.51
N SER A 135 4.88 -8.69 -15.62
CA SER A 135 5.07 -7.66 -14.58
C SER A 135 6.21 -7.98 -13.61
N SER A 136 6.55 -9.27 -13.46
CA SER A 136 7.70 -9.73 -12.66
C SER A 136 9.05 -9.39 -13.30
N ASP A 137 9.07 -9.11 -14.60
CA ASP A 137 10.28 -8.72 -15.32
C ASP A 137 10.62 -7.23 -15.16
N VAL A 138 9.70 -6.43 -14.63
CA VAL A 138 9.90 -4.99 -14.42
C VAL A 138 10.18 -4.71 -12.95
N ARG A 139 11.31 -4.03 -12.67
CA ARG A 139 11.80 -3.77 -11.31
C ARG A 139 12.15 -2.31 -11.11
N ASN A 140 12.19 -1.89 -9.83
CA ASN A 140 12.68 -0.58 -9.41
C ASN A 140 11.88 0.61 -9.98
N VAL A 141 10.59 0.42 -10.29
CA VAL A 141 9.69 1.54 -10.56
C VAL A 141 9.42 2.28 -9.26
N ILE A 142 9.58 3.59 -9.28
CA ILE A 142 9.39 4.43 -8.09
C ILE A 142 8.04 5.12 -8.17
N ILE A 143 7.37 5.24 -7.03
CA ILE A 143 6.24 6.14 -6.85
C ILE A 143 6.65 7.17 -5.82
N TRP A 144 6.76 8.42 -6.26
CA TRP A 144 7.08 9.54 -5.38
C TRP A 144 5.80 10.20 -4.83
N GLY A 145 5.85 10.61 -3.57
CA GLY A 145 4.90 11.54 -2.98
C GLY A 145 3.62 10.95 -2.45
N ASN A 146 2.54 11.69 -2.64
CA ASN A 146 1.21 11.40 -2.09
C ASN A 146 0.45 10.38 -2.94
N HIS A 147 -0.47 9.64 -2.31
CA HIS A 147 -1.42 8.77 -3.03
C HIS A 147 -2.62 9.57 -3.56
N SER A 148 -2.36 10.48 -4.46
CA SER A 148 -3.35 11.40 -5.03
C SER A 148 -3.16 11.57 -6.54
N SER A 149 -3.82 12.56 -7.12
CA SER A 149 -3.58 12.97 -8.51
C SER A 149 -2.21 13.60 -8.75
N THR A 150 -1.45 13.89 -7.69
CA THR A 150 -0.08 14.42 -7.77
C THR A 150 1.00 13.36 -7.68
N GLN A 151 0.65 12.09 -7.39
CA GLN A 151 1.62 10.99 -7.36
C GLN A 151 2.44 10.92 -8.64
N LEU A 152 3.75 10.69 -8.50
CA LEU A 152 4.65 10.58 -9.65
C LEU A 152 5.17 9.15 -9.82
N PRO A 153 4.65 8.37 -10.78
CA PRO A 153 5.31 7.13 -11.20
C PRO A 153 6.55 7.48 -12.03
N ASP A 154 7.72 7.03 -11.56
CA ASP A 154 9.02 7.31 -12.15
C ASP A 154 9.70 6.01 -12.56
N VAL A 155 10.11 5.96 -13.82
CA VAL A 155 10.82 4.81 -14.43
C VAL A 155 12.27 5.11 -14.76
N SER A 156 12.80 6.28 -14.36
CA SER A 156 14.15 6.72 -14.68
C SER A 156 15.23 5.74 -14.24
N HIS A 157 14.95 5.01 -13.15
CA HIS A 157 15.85 4.02 -12.57
C HIS A 157 15.29 2.58 -12.66
N ALA A 158 14.19 2.40 -13.39
CA ALA A 158 13.57 1.09 -13.55
C ALA A 158 14.28 0.26 -14.61
N PHE A 159 14.28 -1.05 -14.41
CA PHE A 159 14.81 -2.05 -15.33
C PHE A 159 13.73 -3.03 -15.74
N VAL A 160 13.89 -3.57 -16.94
CA VAL A 160 13.06 -4.65 -17.46
C VAL A 160 13.96 -5.78 -17.98
N ASN A 161 13.58 -7.02 -17.67
CA ASN A 161 14.22 -8.18 -18.26
C ASN A 161 13.56 -8.50 -19.61
N VAL A 162 14.31 -8.41 -20.68
CA VAL A 162 13.87 -8.76 -22.04
C VAL A 162 14.81 -9.84 -22.58
N GLY A 163 14.32 -11.07 -22.71
CA GLY A 163 15.09 -12.18 -23.24
C GLY A 163 16.37 -12.49 -22.42
N GLY A 164 16.31 -12.38 -21.10
CA GLY A 164 17.42 -12.64 -20.18
C GLY A 164 18.39 -11.47 -19.99
N ARG A 165 18.13 -10.31 -20.61
CA ARG A 165 18.95 -9.09 -20.43
C ARG A 165 18.18 -8.02 -19.66
N ASN A 166 18.84 -7.41 -18.68
CA ASN A 166 18.30 -6.24 -17.98
C ASN A 166 18.57 -4.99 -18.82
N VAL A 167 17.51 -4.31 -19.22
CA VAL A 167 17.53 -3.07 -20.00
C VAL A 167 16.82 -1.99 -19.17
N ARG A 168 17.28 -0.74 -19.24
CA ARG A 168 16.55 0.38 -18.61
C ARG A 168 15.18 0.53 -19.25
N VAL A 169 14.15 0.73 -18.45
CA VAL A 169 12.76 0.88 -18.94
C VAL A 169 12.64 2.06 -19.89
N ALA A 170 13.29 3.20 -19.59
CA ALA A 170 13.27 4.38 -20.45
C ALA A 170 13.84 4.06 -21.86
N ASP A 171 14.94 3.32 -21.94
CA ASP A 171 15.57 2.92 -23.21
C ASP A 171 14.69 1.90 -23.98
N ALA A 172 14.07 0.97 -23.24
CA ALA A 172 13.20 -0.04 -23.85
C ALA A 172 11.89 0.55 -24.41
N ILE A 173 11.35 1.57 -23.76
CA ILE A 173 10.16 2.30 -24.21
C ILE A 173 10.52 3.27 -25.34
N ASN A 174 11.65 3.97 -25.20
CA ASN A 174 12.18 4.99 -26.12
C ASN A 174 11.11 6.01 -26.55
N ASP A 175 10.30 6.47 -25.62
CA ASP A 175 9.19 7.41 -25.83
C ASP A 175 8.95 8.24 -24.54
N ASP A 176 9.68 9.35 -24.41
CA ASP A 176 9.56 10.26 -23.25
C ASP A 176 8.18 10.91 -23.18
N GLY A 177 7.56 11.17 -24.35
CA GLY A 177 6.21 11.72 -24.41
C GLY A 177 5.18 10.78 -23.78
N TYR A 178 5.31 9.48 -24.02
CA TYR A 178 4.48 8.48 -23.36
C TYR A 178 4.76 8.43 -21.85
N ILE A 179 6.04 8.39 -21.43
CA ILE A 179 6.42 8.27 -20.02
C ILE A 179 5.90 9.46 -19.21
N GLN A 180 6.15 10.68 -19.67
CA GLN A 180 5.79 11.91 -18.95
C GLN A 180 4.33 12.35 -19.15
N GLY A 181 3.64 11.79 -20.13
CA GLY A 181 2.27 12.13 -20.52
C GLY A 181 1.26 11.03 -20.21
N GLU A 182 1.05 10.12 -21.17
CA GLU A 182 -0.01 9.11 -21.09
C GLU A 182 0.18 8.15 -19.90
N PHE A 183 1.38 7.61 -19.70
CA PHE A 183 1.68 6.70 -18.59
C PHE A 183 1.38 7.35 -17.23
N LEU A 184 1.89 8.57 -17.02
CA LEU A 184 1.65 9.36 -15.81
C LEU A 184 0.14 9.58 -15.59
N SER A 185 -0.57 10.06 -16.60
CA SER A 185 -2.02 10.35 -16.52
C SER A 185 -2.84 9.08 -16.21
N ILE A 186 -2.52 7.96 -16.86
CA ILE A 186 -3.22 6.69 -16.63
C ILE A 186 -3.01 6.22 -15.18
N VAL A 187 -1.80 6.32 -14.63
CA VAL A 187 -1.52 5.91 -13.26
C VAL A 187 -2.29 6.80 -12.28
N GLN A 188 -2.19 8.11 -12.42
CA GLN A 188 -2.87 9.08 -11.54
C GLN A 188 -4.39 8.95 -11.54
N LYS A 189 -5.00 8.66 -12.69
CA LYS A 189 -6.46 8.59 -12.85
C LYS A 189 -7.06 7.19 -12.67
N ARG A 190 -6.23 6.17 -12.41
CA ARG A 190 -6.70 4.76 -12.38
C ARG A 190 -7.78 4.52 -11.32
N GLY A 191 -7.64 5.08 -10.12
CA GLY A 191 -8.63 4.94 -9.04
C GLY A 191 -10.01 5.47 -9.47
N GLY A 192 -10.06 6.65 -10.08
CA GLY A 192 -11.28 7.23 -10.64
C GLY A 192 -11.90 6.37 -11.75
N ALA A 193 -11.08 5.82 -12.66
CA ALA A 193 -11.54 4.94 -13.72
C ALA A 193 -12.16 3.63 -13.17
N VAL A 194 -11.57 3.05 -12.12
CA VAL A 194 -12.12 1.86 -11.44
C VAL A 194 -13.47 2.19 -10.80
N ILE A 195 -13.58 3.32 -10.09
CA ILE A 195 -14.85 3.76 -9.47
C ILE A 195 -15.92 4.02 -10.55
N ALA A 196 -15.56 4.64 -11.66
CA ALA A 196 -16.49 4.91 -12.75
C ALA A 196 -17.05 3.61 -13.35
N ALA A 197 -16.21 2.57 -13.50
CA ALA A 197 -16.60 1.28 -14.07
C ALA A 197 -17.33 0.38 -13.06
N ARG A 198 -16.80 0.22 -11.84
CA ARG A 198 -17.32 -0.73 -10.85
C ARG A 198 -18.38 -0.16 -9.93
N LYS A 199 -18.53 1.17 -9.87
CA LYS A 199 -19.31 1.93 -8.87
C LYS A 199 -18.84 1.71 -7.42
N LEU A 200 -17.69 1.09 -7.24
CA LEU A 200 -17.01 0.80 -5.97
C LEU A 200 -15.51 1.06 -6.12
N SER A 201 -14.83 1.38 -5.03
CA SER A 201 -13.37 1.52 -4.99
C SER A 201 -12.64 0.22 -5.33
N SER A 202 -11.36 0.31 -5.66
CA SER A 202 -10.48 -0.85 -5.80
C SER A 202 -10.46 -1.66 -4.50
N ALA A 203 -10.53 -2.98 -4.61
CA ALA A 203 -10.42 -3.89 -3.47
C ALA A 203 -9.33 -4.94 -3.72
N MET A 204 -9.45 -5.78 -4.75
CA MET A 204 -8.49 -6.86 -5.03
C MET A 204 -7.06 -6.35 -5.29
N SER A 205 -6.90 -5.28 -6.09
CA SER A 205 -5.57 -4.71 -6.37
C SER A 205 -4.97 -4.02 -5.16
N ALA A 206 -5.79 -3.37 -4.33
CA ALA A 206 -5.35 -2.76 -3.07
C ALA A 206 -4.96 -3.83 -2.05
N ALA A 207 -5.75 -4.91 -1.92
CA ALA A 207 -5.43 -6.05 -1.05
C ALA A 207 -4.11 -6.72 -1.46
N LYS A 208 -3.92 -6.96 -2.77
CA LYS A 208 -2.66 -7.50 -3.30
C LYS A 208 -1.48 -6.58 -2.99
N ALA A 209 -1.65 -5.26 -3.15
CA ALA A 209 -0.61 -4.29 -2.86
C ALA A 209 -0.25 -4.26 -1.36
N ALA A 210 -1.23 -4.30 -0.47
CA ALA A 210 -1.00 -4.36 0.97
C ALA A 210 -0.28 -5.67 1.38
N ALA A 211 -0.66 -6.79 0.78
CA ALA A 211 0.00 -8.08 1.01
C ALA A 211 1.45 -8.07 0.52
N ASP A 212 1.72 -7.58 -0.70
CA ASP A 212 3.07 -7.47 -1.25
C ASP A 212 3.95 -6.52 -0.43
N HIS A 213 3.40 -5.38 0.00
CA HIS A 213 4.10 -4.42 0.82
C HIS A 213 4.54 -5.03 2.16
N MET A 214 3.64 -5.74 2.84
CA MET A 214 3.97 -6.43 4.09
C MET A 214 4.92 -7.61 3.86
N HIS A 215 4.78 -8.35 2.75
CA HIS A 215 5.72 -9.39 2.36
C HIS A 215 7.13 -8.84 2.19
N ASP A 216 7.29 -7.74 1.44
CA ASP A 216 8.59 -7.12 1.21
C ASP A 216 9.18 -6.56 2.53
N TRP A 217 8.34 -6.04 3.42
CA TRP A 217 8.79 -5.59 4.74
C TRP A 217 9.21 -6.76 5.64
N TRP A 218 8.46 -7.85 5.60
CA TRP A 218 8.72 -9.03 6.45
C TRP A 218 9.96 -9.81 6.05
N HIS A 219 10.18 -9.97 4.74
CA HIS A 219 11.28 -10.77 4.19
C HIS A 219 12.51 -9.95 3.79
N GLY A 220 12.39 -8.64 3.70
CA GLY A 220 13.42 -7.75 3.16
C GLY A 220 13.40 -7.69 1.63
N THR A 221 14.06 -6.65 1.09
CA THR A 221 14.23 -6.50 -0.37
C THR A 221 15.49 -7.20 -0.85
N PRO A 222 15.48 -7.86 -2.02
CA PRO A 222 16.70 -8.42 -2.60
C PRO A 222 17.76 -7.34 -2.86
N GLU A 223 19.03 -7.71 -2.87
CA GLU A 223 20.14 -6.80 -3.15
C GLU A 223 19.95 -6.09 -4.50
N GLY A 224 20.16 -4.79 -4.53
CA GLY A 224 19.95 -3.93 -5.71
C GLY A 224 18.49 -3.67 -6.08
N HIS A 225 17.53 -4.17 -5.29
CA HIS A 225 16.11 -3.94 -5.51
C HIS A 225 15.53 -3.08 -4.38
N TRP A 226 14.63 -2.18 -4.75
CA TRP A 226 13.86 -1.39 -3.81
C TRP A 226 12.37 -1.45 -4.10
N VAL A 227 11.60 -1.07 -3.11
CA VAL A 227 10.14 -0.92 -3.22
C VAL A 227 9.76 0.52 -2.90
N SER A 228 8.62 0.97 -3.40
CA SER A 228 8.08 2.28 -3.02
C SER A 228 7.30 2.13 -1.73
N MET A 229 7.69 2.88 -0.69
CA MET A 229 7.07 2.86 0.62
C MET A 229 6.87 4.28 1.14
N ALA A 230 5.69 4.58 1.70
CA ALA A 230 5.47 5.81 2.42
C ALA A 230 6.12 5.71 3.81
N VAL A 231 7.08 6.59 4.05
CA VAL A 231 7.79 6.71 5.31
C VAL A 231 7.80 8.16 5.77
N LEU A 232 8.10 8.39 7.05
CA LEU A 232 8.27 9.76 7.54
C LEU A 232 9.42 10.42 6.81
N SER A 233 9.13 11.52 6.14
CA SER A 233 10.11 12.25 5.34
C SER A 233 11.14 12.95 6.23
N ASP A 234 12.41 12.74 5.89
CA ASP A 234 13.58 13.43 6.45
C ASP A 234 14.04 14.64 5.59
N GLY A 235 13.32 14.96 4.52
CA GLY A 235 13.69 15.99 3.55
C GLY A 235 14.51 15.47 2.37
N SER A 236 14.76 14.17 2.28
CA SER A 236 15.46 13.56 1.14
C SER A 236 14.83 13.97 -0.20
N TYR A 237 15.65 14.14 -1.22
CA TYR A 237 15.26 14.54 -2.58
C TYR A 237 14.54 15.90 -2.66
N GLY A 238 14.63 16.76 -1.62
CA GLY A 238 13.99 18.07 -1.57
C GLY A 238 12.48 18.00 -1.29
N SER A 239 11.99 16.88 -0.79
CA SER A 239 10.64 16.77 -0.25
C SER A 239 10.50 17.52 1.08
N PRO A 240 9.30 17.95 1.49
CA PRO A 240 9.11 18.53 2.81
C PRO A 240 9.34 17.49 3.91
N ALA A 241 9.98 17.88 5.00
CA ALA A 241 10.13 17.04 6.19
C ALA A 241 8.80 16.88 6.95
N ASP A 242 8.73 15.89 7.83
CA ASP A 242 7.60 15.65 8.74
C ASP A 242 6.25 15.41 8.04
N VAL A 243 6.27 14.78 6.88
CA VAL A 243 5.09 14.26 6.18
C VAL A 243 5.32 12.80 5.80
N MET A 244 4.25 12.03 5.68
CA MET A 244 4.34 10.67 5.12
C MET A 244 4.49 10.76 3.61
N PHE A 245 5.67 10.47 3.11
CA PHE A 245 6.04 10.64 1.70
C PHE A 245 6.54 9.31 1.11
N SER A 246 6.09 8.96 -0.08
CA SER A 246 6.55 7.75 -0.76
C SER A 246 7.92 7.93 -1.39
N TYR A 247 8.85 7.04 -1.02
CA TYR A 247 10.21 6.95 -1.52
C TYR A 247 10.54 5.54 -2.00
N PRO A 248 11.58 5.36 -2.82
CA PRO A 248 12.23 4.07 -2.96
C PRO A 248 12.96 3.73 -1.67
N VAL A 249 12.72 2.54 -1.12
CA VAL A 249 13.36 2.07 0.11
C VAL A 249 13.93 0.68 -0.05
N TYR A 250 15.07 0.44 0.62
CA TYR A 250 15.57 -0.89 0.93
C TYR A 250 15.04 -1.34 2.27
N ILE A 251 14.78 -2.63 2.40
CA ILE A 251 14.40 -3.27 3.65
C ILE A 251 15.40 -4.39 3.90
N ASP A 252 16.08 -4.36 5.04
CA ASP A 252 17.05 -5.38 5.40
C ASP A 252 16.42 -6.62 6.06
N SER A 253 17.23 -7.63 6.33
CA SER A 253 16.79 -8.87 6.99
C SER A 253 16.32 -8.68 8.43
N GLN A 254 16.59 -7.52 9.05
CA GLN A 254 16.12 -7.13 10.38
C GLN A 254 14.83 -6.28 10.29
N ARG A 255 14.25 -6.14 9.09
CA ARG A 255 13.04 -5.37 8.79
C ARG A 255 13.20 -3.86 9.00
N GLN A 256 14.45 -3.37 8.95
CA GLN A 256 14.72 -1.94 8.99
C GLN A 256 14.70 -1.39 7.57
N TRP A 257 13.93 -0.34 7.35
CA TRP A 257 13.89 0.33 6.06
C TRP A 257 14.87 1.51 6.00
N ARG A 258 15.37 1.79 4.81
CA ARG A 258 16.21 2.97 4.52
C ARG A 258 15.81 3.55 3.17
N ILE A 259 15.69 4.86 3.09
CA ILE A 259 15.51 5.54 1.81
C ILE A 259 16.73 5.29 0.94
N VAL A 260 16.50 4.92 -0.32
CA VAL A 260 17.58 4.82 -1.32
C VAL A 260 18.10 6.23 -1.57
N ASP A 261 19.39 6.45 -1.43
CA ASP A 261 20.03 7.74 -1.64
C ASP A 261 20.77 7.80 -3.00
N GLY A 262 21.21 9.00 -3.38
CA GLY A 262 22.07 9.21 -4.54
C GLY A 262 21.42 9.01 -5.92
N LEU A 263 20.11 8.83 -6.03
CA LEU A 263 19.43 8.73 -7.32
C LEU A 263 19.43 10.08 -8.05
N SER A 264 19.89 10.09 -9.30
CA SER A 264 19.82 11.26 -10.15
C SER A 264 18.38 11.59 -10.53
N MET A 265 18.03 12.87 -10.54
CA MET A 265 16.69 13.33 -10.89
C MET A 265 16.73 14.42 -11.96
N SER A 266 15.83 14.28 -12.93
CA SER A 266 15.57 15.37 -13.89
C SER A 266 14.84 16.54 -13.23
N ASP A 267 14.85 17.71 -13.86
CA ASP A 267 14.08 18.86 -13.40
C ASP A 267 12.57 18.57 -13.38
N PHE A 268 12.09 17.77 -14.33
CA PHE A 268 10.70 17.31 -14.35
C PHE A 268 10.35 16.53 -13.06
N VAL A 269 11.17 15.57 -12.65
CA VAL A 269 10.96 14.79 -11.42
C VAL A 269 11.01 15.71 -10.19
N ARG A 270 11.98 16.63 -10.11
CA ARG A 270 12.09 17.59 -8.99
C ARG A 270 10.84 18.46 -8.84
N GLN A 271 10.33 19.02 -9.94
CA GLN A 271 9.11 19.83 -9.92
C GLN A 271 7.89 19.02 -9.44
N LYS A 272 7.77 17.77 -9.87
CA LYS A 272 6.67 16.89 -9.45
C LYS A 272 6.78 16.52 -7.97
N ILE A 273 7.97 16.25 -7.45
CA ILE A 273 8.21 16.01 -6.01
C ILE A 273 7.80 17.23 -5.19
N GLN A 274 8.14 18.44 -5.62
CA GLN A 274 7.72 19.66 -4.94
C GLN A 274 6.20 19.84 -4.93
N ALA A 275 5.53 19.56 -6.05
CA ALA A 275 4.08 19.69 -6.16
C ALA A 275 3.34 18.71 -5.23
N THR A 276 3.72 17.43 -5.22
CA THR A 276 3.11 16.44 -4.35
C THR A 276 3.47 16.66 -2.87
N GLY A 277 4.69 17.15 -2.60
CA GLY A 277 5.11 17.52 -1.25
C GLY A 277 4.31 18.68 -0.67
N LYS A 278 4.00 19.70 -1.46
CA LYS A 278 3.15 20.81 -1.05
C LYS A 278 1.75 20.33 -0.66
N GLU A 279 1.13 19.45 -1.47
CA GLU A 279 -0.17 18.86 -1.15
C GLU A 279 -0.13 18.11 0.20
N LEU A 280 0.92 17.33 0.47
CA LEU A 280 1.05 16.61 1.74
C LEU A 280 1.19 17.54 2.96
N VAL A 281 1.90 18.66 2.82
CA VAL A 281 1.99 19.67 3.90
C VAL A 281 0.64 20.30 4.17
N GLU A 282 -0.13 20.61 3.15
CA GLU A 282 -1.49 21.16 3.27
C GLU A 282 -2.41 20.15 3.99
N GLU A 283 -2.42 18.88 3.56
CA GLU A 283 -3.19 17.82 4.17
C GLU A 283 -2.80 17.56 5.63
N ARG A 284 -1.50 17.52 5.94
CA ARG A 284 -1.00 17.39 7.33
C ARG A 284 -1.51 18.54 8.21
N ASN A 285 -1.40 19.78 7.73
CA ASN A 285 -1.79 20.94 8.52
C ASN A 285 -3.31 20.95 8.77
N GLU A 286 -4.11 20.57 7.79
CA GLU A 286 -5.55 20.38 7.98
C GLU A 286 -5.85 19.29 9.00
N ALA A 287 -5.23 18.11 8.89
CA ALA A 287 -5.44 17.00 9.81
C ALA A 287 -5.05 17.37 11.26
N LEU A 288 -3.90 18.05 11.45
CA LEU A 288 -3.46 18.48 12.78
C LEU A 288 -4.35 19.58 13.38
N ALA A 289 -5.00 20.41 12.58
CA ALA A 289 -5.97 21.38 13.07
C ALA A 289 -7.18 20.70 13.72
N PHE A 290 -7.66 19.59 13.13
CA PHE A 290 -8.76 18.80 13.71
C PHE A 290 -8.37 18.00 14.95
N CYS A 291 -7.10 17.62 15.09
CA CYS A 291 -6.63 16.86 16.25
C CYS A 291 -6.40 17.73 17.50
N LYS A 292 -6.45 19.07 17.36
CA LYS A 292 -6.27 20.02 18.46
C LYS A 292 -7.61 20.46 19.10
N GLU A 293 -8.72 20.13 18.48
CA GLU A 293 -10.08 20.32 19.00
C GLU A 293 -10.55 19.03 19.72
#